data_2352935a844f5019a7164a343b55b251
#
_entry.id   2352935a844f5019a7164a343b55b251
#
_cell.length_a   1.000
_cell.length_b   1.000
_cell.length_c   1.000
_cell.angle_alpha   90.00
_cell.angle_beta   90.00
_cell.angle_gamma   90.00
#
_symmetry.space_group_name_H-M   'P 1'
#
loop_
_entity.id
_entity.type
_entity.pdbx_description
1 polymer ?
#
loop_
_entity_poly.entity_id
_entity_poly.type
_entity_poly.pdbx_seq_one_letter_code
_entity_poly.pdbx_strand_id
1 'polypeptide(L)'
;MTNDKVIIAGGGIGGLTLGLTFHQIGVPFVVLETWSEMRPLGVGINIQPNAVRELFDLGLTADILDTIGVPVKEWALVGLNGREVYAEARGLDAGYNWPQYAVHRGELHMLLYRTLVE
;
A
#
# COMPACT_ATOMS: atom_id res chain seq x y z
N MET A 1 14.38 6.89 32.22
CA MET A 1 13.58 6.88 30.98
C MET A 1 14.46 7.25 29.82
N THR A 2 14.45 6.44 28.80
CA THR A 2 15.17 6.74 27.58
C THR A 2 14.27 7.55 26.66
N ASN A 3 14.83 8.56 26.00
CA ASN A 3 14.17 9.32 24.93
C ASN A 3 14.53 8.73 23.57
N ASP A 4 14.84 7.45 23.54
CA ASP A 4 15.27 6.79 22.32
C ASP A 4 14.13 6.69 21.33
N LYS A 5 14.43 7.03 20.10
CA LYS A 5 13.51 6.89 18.96
C LYS A 5 14.06 5.90 17.98
N VAL A 6 13.18 5.15 17.37
CA VAL A 6 13.54 4.34 16.22
C VAL A 6 13.74 5.25 15.01
N ILE A 7 14.86 5.10 14.34
CA ILE A 7 15.14 5.85 13.11
C ILE A 7 14.76 4.99 11.91
N ILE A 8 13.83 5.50 11.10
CA ILE A 8 13.46 4.89 9.85
C ILE A 8 14.20 5.62 8.73
N ALA A 9 15.13 4.95 8.10
CA ALA A 9 15.91 5.52 7.02
C ALA A 9 15.19 5.33 5.69
N GLY A 10 14.53 6.37 5.23
CA GLY A 10 13.78 6.39 3.98
C GLY A 10 12.27 6.54 4.20
N GLY A 11 11.69 7.51 3.50
CA GLY A 11 10.26 7.81 3.51
C GLY A 11 9.51 7.23 2.31
N GLY A 12 9.90 6.05 1.83
CA GLY A 12 9.17 5.33 0.82
C GLY A 12 7.95 4.62 1.40
N ILE A 13 7.29 3.80 0.59
CA ILE A 13 6.09 3.07 1.01
C ILE A 13 6.36 2.22 2.26
N GLY A 14 7.49 1.49 2.26
CA GLY A 14 7.86 0.65 3.41
C GLY A 14 8.13 1.46 4.67
N GLY A 15 8.90 2.54 4.55
CA GLY A 15 9.24 3.39 5.69
C GLY A 15 8.03 4.08 6.29
N LEU A 16 7.14 4.61 5.45
CA LEU A 16 5.92 5.27 5.92
C LEU A 16 4.95 4.27 6.56
N THR A 17 4.83 3.07 6.00
CA THR A 17 3.99 2.01 6.57
C THR A 17 4.53 1.58 7.94
N LEU A 18 5.85 1.44 8.07
CA LEU A 18 6.47 1.15 9.36
C LEU A 18 6.21 2.28 10.36
N GLY A 19 6.28 3.53 9.92
CA GLY A 19 5.96 4.68 10.77
C GLY A 19 4.53 4.64 11.29
N LEU A 20 3.56 4.33 10.42
CA LEU A 20 2.16 4.17 10.82
C LEU A 20 2.01 3.03 11.83
N THR A 21 2.72 1.93 11.65
CA THR A 21 2.72 0.81 12.58
C THR A 21 3.26 1.23 13.95
N PHE A 22 4.39 1.93 13.99
CA PHE A 22 4.96 2.42 15.23
C PHE A 22 4.03 3.43 15.93
N HIS A 23 3.40 4.30 15.16
CA HIS A 23 2.41 5.22 15.72
C HIS A 23 1.25 4.45 16.36
N GLN A 24 0.76 3.42 15.71
CA GLN A 24 -0.35 2.61 16.21
C GLN A 24 -0.01 1.91 17.52
N ILE A 25 1.21 1.42 17.67
CA ILE A 25 1.64 0.69 18.88
C ILE A 25 2.35 1.57 19.91
N GLY A 26 2.45 2.87 19.65
CA GLY A 26 3.00 3.83 20.62
C GLY A 26 4.52 3.82 20.73
N VAL A 27 5.24 3.37 19.70
CA VAL A 27 6.71 3.41 19.67
C VAL A 27 7.18 4.73 19.07
N PRO A 28 8.00 5.52 19.80
CA PRO A 28 8.55 6.75 19.23
C PRO A 28 9.48 6.49 18.06
N PHE A 29 9.34 7.28 17.01
CA PHE A 29 10.14 7.10 15.80
C PHE A 29 10.34 8.43 15.07
N VAL A 30 11.27 8.42 14.12
CA VAL A 30 11.48 9.49 13.16
C VAL A 30 11.78 8.88 11.80
N VAL A 31 11.18 9.44 10.76
CA VAL A 31 11.44 9.04 9.37
C VAL A 31 12.37 10.08 8.74
N LEU A 32 13.50 9.62 8.22
CA LEU A 32 14.47 10.48 7.54
C LEU A 32 14.43 10.16 6.05
N GLU A 33 14.23 11.20 5.23
CA GLU A 33 14.12 11.09 3.78
C GLU A 33 15.08 12.06 3.11
N THR A 34 15.77 11.59 2.05
CA THR A 34 16.72 12.42 1.30
C THR A 34 16.04 13.41 0.35
N TRP A 35 14.83 13.09 -0.11
CA TRP A 35 14.06 14.01 -0.95
C TRP A 35 13.48 15.14 -0.11
N SER A 36 13.64 16.38 -0.57
CA SER A 36 13.13 17.55 0.12
C SER A 36 11.62 17.69 0.04
N GLU A 37 10.99 16.99 -0.89
CA GLU A 37 9.55 17.08 -1.15
C GLU A 37 9.00 15.71 -1.54
N MET A 38 7.88 15.32 -0.92
CA MET A 38 7.16 14.11 -1.30
C MET A 38 6.34 14.35 -2.56
N ARG A 39 6.50 13.48 -3.56
CA ARG A 39 5.82 13.60 -4.85
C ARG A 39 5.14 12.28 -5.22
N PRO A 40 3.98 12.33 -5.88
CA PRO A 40 3.28 11.13 -6.33
C PRO A 40 3.94 10.55 -7.59
N LEU A 41 5.14 10.01 -7.44
CA LEU A 41 5.91 9.42 -8.53
C LEU A 41 5.70 7.92 -8.61
N GLY A 42 5.80 7.39 -9.81
CA GLY A 42 5.80 5.96 -10.05
C GLY A 42 4.78 5.49 -11.06
N VAL A 43 4.61 4.18 -11.11
CA VAL A 43 3.73 3.46 -12.04
C VAL A 43 2.68 2.68 -11.26
N GLY A 44 1.83 1.95 -11.95
CA GLY A 44 0.87 1.05 -11.31
C GLY A 44 1.55 -0.11 -10.60
N ILE A 45 1.03 -0.47 -9.46
CA ILE A 45 1.43 -1.67 -8.73
C ILE A 45 0.20 -2.42 -8.25
N ASN A 46 0.39 -3.72 -8.02
CA ASN A 46 -0.63 -4.56 -7.40
C ASN A 46 -0.27 -4.78 -5.93
N ILE A 47 -1.23 -4.51 -5.05
CA ILE A 47 -1.09 -4.79 -3.63
C ILE A 47 -1.81 -6.10 -3.37
N GLN A 48 -1.07 -7.11 -2.96
CA GLN A 48 -1.61 -8.45 -2.72
C GLN A 48 -2.44 -8.50 -1.43
N PRO A 49 -3.32 -9.51 -1.26
CA PRO A 49 -4.19 -9.58 -0.09
C PRO A 49 -3.45 -9.55 1.25
N ASN A 50 -2.26 -10.14 1.34
CA ASN A 50 -1.48 -10.11 2.58
C ASN A 50 -1.02 -8.70 2.96
N ALA A 51 -0.72 -7.86 1.98
CA ALA A 51 -0.37 -6.46 2.21
C ALA A 51 -1.62 -5.61 2.48
N VAL A 52 -2.71 -5.87 1.78
CA VAL A 52 -3.99 -5.19 2.03
C VAL A 52 -4.47 -5.43 3.46
N ARG A 53 -4.28 -6.64 3.98
CA ARG A 53 -4.57 -6.96 5.38
C ARG A 53 -3.87 -5.99 6.33
N GLU A 54 -2.57 -5.75 6.10
CA GLU A 54 -1.78 -4.84 6.94
C GLU A 54 -2.28 -3.39 6.82
N LEU A 55 -2.66 -2.96 5.63
CA LEU A 55 -3.21 -1.62 5.43
C LEU A 55 -4.56 -1.48 6.15
N PHE A 56 -5.41 -2.50 6.10
CA PHE A 56 -6.69 -2.50 6.83
C PHE A 56 -6.46 -2.39 8.34
N ASP A 57 -5.48 -3.13 8.86
CA ASP A 57 -5.13 -3.08 10.30
C ASP A 57 -4.62 -1.70 10.71
N LEU A 58 -4.07 -0.93 9.78
CA LEU A 58 -3.64 0.45 10.01
C LEU A 58 -4.78 1.47 9.83
N GLY A 59 -6.00 1.01 9.54
CA GLY A 59 -7.15 1.87 9.35
C GLY A 59 -7.37 2.32 7.90
N LEU A 60 -6.54 1.88 6.97
CA LEU A 60 -6.70 2.16 5.54
C LEU A 60 -7.59 1.08 4.93
N THR A 61 -8.88 1.24 5.11
CA THR A 61 -9.89 0.25 4.72
C THR A 61 -10.34 0.41 3.28
N ALA A 62 -11.28 -0.42 2.83
CA ALA A 62 -11.70 -0.47 1.43
C ALA A 62 -12.21 0.88 0.92
N ASP A 63 -12.99 1.59 1.71
CA ASP A 63 -13.50 2.91 1.33
C ASP A 63 -12.38 3.94 1.07
N ILE A 64 -11.28 3.84 1.81
CA ILE A 64 -10.11 4.70 1.60
C ILE A 64 -9.30 4.21 0.39
N LEU A 65 -9.02 2.91 0.31
CA LEU A 65 -8.23 2.36 -0.80
C LEU A 65 -8.95 2.50 -2.14
N ASP A 66 -10.27 2.47 -2.16
CA ASP A 66 -11.05 2.68 -3.38
C ASP A 66 -10.86 4.10 -3.95
N THR A 67 -10.38 5.06 -3.16
CA THR A 67 -10.09 6.42 -3.65
C THR A 67 -8.81 6.48 -4.48
N ILE A 68 -7.90 5.51 -4.33
CA ILE A 68 -6.60 5.50 -5.01
C ILE A 68 -6.40 4.30 -5.93
N GLY A 69 -7.32 3.35 -5.94
CA GLY A 69 -7.15 2.13 -6.72
C GLY A 69 -8.44 1.40 -6.99
N VAL A 70 -8.30 0.25 -7.61
CA VAL A 70 -9.41 -0.60 -8.01
C VAL A 70 -9.20 -2.01 -7.46
N PRO A 71 -10.21 -2.63 -6.84
CA PRO A 71 -10.11 -4.03 -6.46
C PRO A 71 -9.94 -4.92 -7.69
N VAL A 72 -8.97 -5.82 -7.63
CA VAL A 72 -8.68 -6.75 -8.73
C VAL A 72 -9.39 -8.07 -8.45
N LYS A 73 -10.21 -8.51 -9.40
CA LYS A 73 -10.96 -9.75 -9.28
C LYS A 73 -10.36 -10.88 -10.10
N GLU A 74 -9.66 -10.55 -11.18
CA GLU A 74 -9.12 -11.51 -12.13
C GLU A 74 -7.83 -11.00 -12.74
N TRP A 75 -6.92 -11.94 -13.00
CA TRP A 75 -5.75 -11.71 -13.84
C TRP A 75 -5.88 -12.60 -15.06
N ALA A 76 -5.68 -12.04 -16.26
CA ALA A 76 -5.81 -12.79 -17.48
C ALA A 76 -4.64 -12.53 -18.41
N LEU A 77 -4.18 -13.60 -19.06
CA LEU A 77 -3.23 -13.54 -20.18
C LEU A 77 -4.01 -13.67 -21.47
N VAL A 78 -3.88 -12.69 -22.34
CA VAL A 78 -4.64 -12.59 -23.58
C VAL A 78 -3.67 -12.57 -24.75
N GLY A 79 -3.96 -13.34 -25.78
CA GLY A 79 -3.18 -13.37 -27.00
C GLY A 79 -3.40 -12.13 -27.87
N LEU A 80 -2.56 -11.97 -28.90
CA LEU A 80 -2.66 -10.83 -29.81
C LEU A 80 -3.98 -10.77 -30.56
N ASN A 81 -4.66 -11.91 -30.70
CA ASN A 81 -5.98 -11.99 -31.33
C ASN A 81 -7.15 -11.69 -30.38
N GLY A 82 -6.85 -11.27 -29.16
CA GLY A 82 -7.86 -10.97 -28.14
C GLY A 82 -8.41 -12.20 -27.43
N ARG A 83 -7.93 -13.40 -27.73
CA ARG A 83 -8.39 -14.61 -27.06
C ARG A 83 -7.66 -14.81 -25.74
N GLU A 84 -8.42 -15.19 -24.73
CA GLU A 84 -7.87 -15.55 -23.43
C GLU A 84 -7.03 -16.82 -23.53
N VAL A 85 -5.80 -16.76 -23.05
CA VAL A 85 -4.89 -17.89 -22.98
C VAL A 85 -5.01 -18.55 -21.60
N TYR A 86 -5.08 -17.73 -20.56
CA TYR A 86 -5.16 -18.19 -19.18
C TYR A 86 -5.75 -17.08 -18.33
N ALA A 87 -6.57 -17.44 -17.36
CA ALA A 87 -7.09 -16.49 -16.39
C ALA A 87 -7.17 -17.14 -15.01
N GLU A 88 -6.99 -16.34 -13.97
CA GLU A 88 -7.17 -16.80 -12.60
C GLU A 88 -7.83 -15.72 -11.75
N ALA A 89 -8.63 -16.15 -10.79
CA ALA A 89 -9.25 -15.26 -9.84
C ALA A 89 -8.19 -14.65 -8.91
N ARG A 90 -8.45 -13.44 -8.44
CA ARG A 90 -7.58 -12.70 -7.53
C ARG A 90 -8.38 -12.14 -6.35
N GLY A 91 -7.66 -11.90 -5.24
CA GLY A 91 -8.25 -11.27 -4.07
C GLY A 91 -9.40 -12.05 -3.48
N LEU A 92 -10.50 -11.36 -3.23
CA LEU A 92 -11.70 -11.99 -2.66
C LEU A 92 -12.25 -13.11 -3.56
N ASP A 93 -12.22 -12.93 -4.87
CA ASP A 93 -12.71 -13.92 -5.81
C ASP A 93 -11.84 -15.18 -5.85
N ALA A 94 -10.59 -15.09 -5.41
CA ALA A 94 -9.70 -16.23 -5.26
C ALA A 94 -9.85 -16.94 -3.91
N GLY A 95 -10.73 -16.47 -3.04
CA GLY A 95 -10.98 -17.06 -1.73
C GLY A 95 -10.19 -16.44 -0.59
N TYR A 96 -9.45 -15.36 -0.82
CA TYR A 96 -8.77 -14.64 0.25
C TYR A 96 -9.78 -13.80 1.04
N ASN A 97 -9.45 -13.52 2.30
CA ASN A 97 -10.29 -12.70 3.18
C ASN A 97 -10.13 -11.20 2.91
N TRP A 98 -9.15 -10.82 2.11
CA TRP A 98 -8.87 -9.43 1.75
C TRP A 98 -8.77 -9.32 0.23
N PRO A 99 -9.15 -8.15 -0.32
CA PRO A 99 -9.02 -7.92 -1.75
C PRO A 99 -7.56 -7.73 -2.18
N GLN A 100 -7.33 -7.85 -3.49
CA GLN A 100 -6.13 -7.35 -4.13
C GLN A 100 -6.47 -6.01 -4.77
N TYR A 101 -5.55 -5.04 -4.70
CA TYR A 101 -5.76 -3.72 -5.31
C TYR A 101 -4.74 -3.43 -6.38
N ALA A 102 -5.20 -2.86 -7.49
CA ALA A 102 -4.34 -2.21 -8.47
C ALA A 102 -4.36 -0.70 -8.16
N VAL A 103 -3.20 -0.13 -7.84
CA VAL A 103 -3.09 1.27 -7.45
C VAL A 103 -1.96 1.94 -8.23
N HIS A 104 -2.02 3.27 -8.33
CA HIS A 104 -0.87 4.06 -8.75
C HIS A 104 0.08 4.17 -7.56
N ARG A 105 1.33 3.79 -7.76
CA ARG A 105 2.32 3.73 -6.67
C ARG A 105 2.48 5.08 -5.96
N GLY A 106 2.53 6.17 -6.72
CA GLY A 106 2.65 7.51 -6.15
C GLY A 106 1.45 7.91 -5.32
N GLU A 107 0.24 7.52 -5.72
CA GLU A 107 -0.98 7.80 -4.96
C GLU A 107 -0.99 7.06 -3.63
N LEU A 108 -0.54 5.81 -3.61
CA LEU A 108 -0.39 5.05 -2.37
C LEU A 108 0.64 5.71 -1.46
N HIS A 109 1.78 6.10 -2.01
CA HIS A 109 2.84 6.77 -1.27
C HIS A 109 2.32 8.05 -0.60
N MET A 110 1.62 8.90 -1.35
CA MET A 110 1.05 10.14 -0.83
C MET A 110 -0.04 9.90 0.21
N LEU A 111 -0.85 8.86 0.03
CA LEU A 111 -1.86 8.47 1.01
C LEU A 111 -1.20 8.11 2.36
N LEU A 112 -0.17 7.29 2.31
CA LEU A 112 0.58 6.90 3.51
C LEU A 112 1.22 8.12 4.18
N TYR A 113 1.81 9.00 3.40
CA TYR A 113 2.44 10.22 3.90
C TYR A 113 1.40 11.13 4.59
N ARG A 114 0.29 11.42 3.93
CA ARG A 114 -0.75 12.26 4.50
C ARG A 114 -1.35 11.66 5.77
N THR A 115 -1.53 10.35 5.79
CA THR A 115 -2.06 9.65 6.97
C THR A 115 -1.11 9.77 8.15
N LEU A 116 0.19 9.69 7.90
CA LEU A 116 1.19 9.74 8.97
C LEU A 116 1.36 11.15 9.57
N VAL A 117 1.27 12.21 8.74
CA VAL A 117 1.50 13.58 9.20
C VAL A 117 0.27 14.27 9.80
N GLU A 118 -0.88 13.63 9.70
CA GLU A 118 -2.13 14.16 10.29
C GLU A 118 -2.35 13.75 11.74
#